data_b72ca4225fb47890a05e182ef26f0f61
#
_entry.id   b72ca4225fb47890a05e182ef26f0f61
#
_cell.length_a   1.000
_cell.length_b   1.000
_cell.length_c   1.000
_cell.angle_alpha   90.00
_cell.angle_beta   90.00
_cell.angle_gamma   90.00
#
_symmetry.space_group_name_H-M   'P 1'
#
loop_
_entity.id
_entity.type
_entity.pdbx_description
1 polymer ?
#
loop_
_entity_poly.entity_id
_entity_poly.type
_entity_poly.pdbx_seq_one_letter_code
_entity_poly.pdbx_strand_id
1 'polypeptide(L)'
;MTGTNGKGSAANAIAHVLEASGLTVGLYTSPFIMRFNERIMIDHEPIPDAALVKAVAFVRTALERLQQQQVDFNVTEFEFITALAYWYFRQRQVDVAVIEVGIGGDTDSTNVITPVVSVLTEVALDHQKLLGHTITAIATHKAGIIKRGIPVVTGNLVPDAAAVVAAKVATTGSQWLRFDRDFSVPKAKLHGWGQRFTYEDQDGRISDLEVPLVGDYQQRNMAIAIQTAKVYAKQTEWPLTPQNIRQGIAASHWPARLEKISDTPLIVIDGAHNPDGINGLITALKQLFSQPITVIAGILADKDYAAMADKLTAAFSTVYLVPVPGTPRALPEAGYEALHEGRLKDSWQEALAASLNDVPDQPIVITGSLYLASAVRQTLLGGKS
;
A
#
# COMPACT_ATOMS: atom_id res chain seq x y z
N MET A 1 -10.06 -5.32 -0.81
CA MET A 1 -9.11 -5.29 -1.95
C MET A 1 -7.82 -6.02 -1.60
N THR A 2 -7.12 -6.61 -2.59
CA THR A 2 -5.86 -7.33 -2.42
C THR A 2 -4.84 -6.96 -3.51
N GLY A 3 -3.62 -7.47 -3.39
CA GLY A 3 -2.50 -7.30 -4.32
C GLY A 3 -1.16 -7.52 -3.62
N THR A 4 -0.07 -7.58 -4.37
CA THR A 4 1.28 -7.59 -3.78
C THR A 4 1.67 -6.17 -3.40
N ASN A 5 1.74 -5.25 -4.34
CA ASN A 5 2.02 -3.83 -4.11
C ASN A 5 0.79 -2.97 -4.47
N GLY A 6 0.78 -1.70 -4.04
CA GLY A 6 -0.24 -0.72 -4.41
C GLY A 6 -1.55 -0.77 -3.62
N LYS A 7 -1.80 -1.78 -2.77
CA LYS A 7 -3.05 -1.92 -1.99
C LYS A 7 -3.40 -0.63 -1.24
N GLY A 8 -2.55 -0.20 -0.32
CA GLY A 8 -2.80 0.97 0.52
C GLY A 8 -2.99 2.26 -0.29
N SER A 9 -2.15 2.50 -1.32
CA SER A 9 -2.29 3.68 -2.18
C SER A 9 -3.63 3.69 -2.94
N ALA A 10 -4.04 2.55 -3.49
CA ALA A 10 -5.33 2.45 -4.19
C ALA A 10 -6.51 2.51 -3.21
N ALA A 11 -6.42 1.88 -2.02
CA ALA A 11 -7.46 1.96 -0.98
C ALA A 11 -7.69 3.40 -0.53
N ASN A 12 -6.61 4.11 -0.24
CA ASN A 12 -6.63 5.52 0.13
C ASN A 12 -7.28 6.39 -0.96
N ALA A 13 -6.90 6.19 -2.21
CA ALA A 13 -7.46 6.96 -3.31
C ALA A 13 -8.95 6.62 -3.56
N ILE A 14 -9.37 5.35 -3.41
CA ILE A 14 -10.79 4.98 -3.46
C ILE A 14 -11.56 5.71 -2.37
N ALA A 15 -11.05 5.71 -1.14
CA ALA A 15 -11.70 6.38 -0.02
C ALA A 15 -11.86 7.89 -0.30
N HIS A 16 -10.80 8.59 -0.68
CA HIS A 16 -10.88 10.02 -1.02
C HIS A 16 -11.85 10.34 -2.15
N VAL A 17 -11.93 9.51 -3.19
CA VAL A 17 -12.89 9.72 -4.29
C VAL A 17 -14.34 9.55 -3.81
N LEU A 18 -14.60 8.57 -2.96
CA LEU A 18 -15.92 8.32 -2.40
C LEU A 18 -16.34 9.40 -1.39
N GLU A 19 -15.41 9.84 -0.53
CA GLU A 19 -15.62 11.00 0.37
C GLU A 19 -15.94 12.29 -0.39
N ALA A 20 -15.18 12.57 -1.46
CA ALA A 20 -15.45 13.72 -2.32
C ALA A 20 -16.83 13.67 -3.00
N SER A 21 -17.47 12.50 -3.07
CA SER A 21 -18.84 12.34 -3.54
C SER A 21 -19.91 12.49 -2.45
N GLY A 22 -19.48 12.71 -1.19
CA GLY A 22 -20.37 12.96 -0.04
C GLY A 22 -20.69 11.74 0.81
N LEU A 23 -19.99 10.61 0.61
CA LEU A 23 -20.13 9.43 1.47
C LEU A 23 -19.25 9.53 2.71
N THR A 24 -19.73 9.00 3.83
CA THR A 24 -18.91 8.72 5.01
C THR A 24 -18.17 7.40 4.80
N VAL A 25 -16.85 7.45 4.72
CA VAL A 25 -16.03 6.32 4.29
C VAL A 25 -15.20 5.75 5.43
N GLY A 26 -15.40 4.47 5.75
CA GLY A 26 -14.48 3.70 6.57
C GLY A 26 -13.29 3.22 5.72
N LEU A 27 -12.07 3.41 6.21
CA LEU A 27 -10.84 2.91 5.56
C LEU A 27 -10.08 2.02 6.55
N TYR A 28 -9.85 0.75 6.15
CA TYR A 28 -9.04 -0.22 6.90
C TYR A 28 -7.81 -0.59 6.10
N THR A 29 -6.63 -0.30 6.64
CA THR A 29 -5.32 -0.52 5.98
C THR A 29 -4.29 -1.16 6.91
N SER A 30 -3.26 -1.77 6.32
CA SER A 30 -2.16 -2.37 7.06
C SER A 30 -0.85 -2.39 6.26
N PRO A 31 0.31 -2.23 6.95
CA PRO A 31 0.47 -1.80 8.33
C PRO A 31 0.26 -0.30 8.51
N PHE A 32 0.28 0.20 9.74
CA PHE A 32 0.32 1.63 10.04
C PHE A 32 1.75 2.19 9.85
N ILE A 33 1.89 3.51 9.72
CA ILE A 33 3.19 4.18 9.59
C ILE A 33 3.62 4.85 10.89
N MET A 34 2.77 5.64 11.53
CA MET A 34 3.11 6.40 12.74
C MET A 34 2.41 5.85 13.98
N ARG A 35 1.11 5.63 13.90
CA ARG A 35 0.28 5.23 15.03
C ARG A 35 -0.64 4.08 14.65
N PHE A 36 -0.84 3.17 15.57
CA PHE A 36 -1.76 2.03 15.42
C PHE A 36 -3.15 2.44 14.89
N ASN A 37 -3.65 3.58 15.35
CA ASN A 37 -4.97 4.12 15.00
C ASN A 37 -5.17 4.33 13.49
N GLU A 38 -4.08 4.57 12.74
CA GLU A 38 -4.11 4.73 11.28
C GLU A 38 -4.62 3.50 10.52
N ARG A 39 -4.66 2.34 11.18
CA ARG A 39 -5.26 1.12 10.60
C ARG A 39 -6.75 1.23 10.38
N ILE A 40 -7.44 2.07 11.17
CA ILE A 40 -8.90 2.21 11.18
C ILE A 40 -9.24 3.68 11.11
N MET A 41 -9.68 4.16 9.97
CA MET A 41 -9.99 5.57 9.74
C MET A 41 -11.44 5.74 9.28
N ILE A 42 -12.03 6.87 9.56
CA ILE A 42 -13.30 7.33 8.97
C ILE A 42 -13.05 8.73 8.44
N ASP A 43 -13.32 8.95 7.15
CA ASP A 43 -13.07 10.20 6.44
C ASP A 43 -11.61 10.67 6.66
N HIS A 44 -10.65 9.73 6.54
CA HIS A 44 -9.21 9.89 6.77
C HIS A 44 -8.80 10.33 8.20
N GLU A 45 -9.74 10.40 9.12
CA GLU A 45 -9.44 10.64 10.53
C GLU A 45 -9.24 9.30 11.26
N PRO A 46 -8.05 9.05 11.85
CA PRO A 46 -7.79 7.83 12.62
C PRO A 46 -8.77 7.66 13.79
N ILE A 47 -9.12 6.41 14.08
CA ILE A 47 -9.96 6.10 15.24
C ILE A 47 -9.43 6.78 16.51
N PRO A 48 -10.22 7.58 17.22
CA PRO A 48 -9.78 8.20 18.48
C PRO A 48 -9.45 7.16 19.56
N ASP A 49 -8.45 7.42 20.41
CA ASP A 49 -8.01 6.50 21.45
C ASP A 49 -9.16 6.01 22.34
N ALA A 50 -10.06 6.91 22.73
CA ALA A 50 -11.24 6.54 23.54
C ALA A 50 -12.20 5.60 22.80
N ALA A 51 -12.33 5.73 21.49
CA ALA A 51 -13.14 4.83 20.66
C ALA A 51 -12.45 3.49 20.46
N LEU A 52 -11.13 3.49 20.28
CA LEU A 52 -10.31 2.29 20.17
C LEU A 52 -10.41 1.45 21.46
N VAL A 53 -10.29 2.07 22.64
CA VAL A 53 -10.45 1.39 23.94
C VAL A 53 -11.82 0.72 24.06
N LYS A 54 -12.90 1.40 23.64
CA LYS A 54 -14.25 0.82 23.64
C LYS A 54 -14.37 -0.36 22.67
N ALA A 55 -13.78 -0.24 21.47
CA ALA A 55 -13.77 -1.32 20.49
C ALA A 55 -13.02 -2.55 21.01
N VAL A 56 -11.84 -2.33 21.62
CA VAL A 56 -11.04 -3.40 22.25
C VAL A 56 -11.86 -4.10 23.36
N ALA A 57 -12.50 -3.35 24.25
CA ALA A 57 -13.31 -3.92 25.32
C ALA A 57 -14.47 -4.78 24.76
N PHE A 58 -15.15 -4.30 23.72
CA PHE A 58 -16.25 -5.04 23.09
C PHE A 58 -15.78 -6.35 22.45
N VAL A 59 -14.73 -6.30 21.60
CA VAL A 59 -14.22 -7.49 20.91
C VAL A 59 -13.62 -8.48 21.90
N ARG A 60 -12.92 -8.01 22.95
CA ARG A 60 -12.40 -8.87 24.01
C ARG A 60 -13.54 -9.60 24.75
N THR A 61 -14.61 -8.91 25.11
CA THR A 61 -15.78 -9.56 25.75
C THR A 61 -16.43 -10.60 24.84
N ALA A 62 -16.50 -10.36 23.54
CA ALA A 62 -17.00 -11.32 22.57
C ALA A 62 -16.08 -12.55 22.48
N LEU A 63 -14.77 -12.34 22.45
CA LEU A 63 -13.76 -13.41 22.42
C LEU A 63 -13.83 -14.27 23.70
N GLU A 64 -13.90 -13.65 24.89
CA GLU A 64 -14.04 -14.35 26.18
C GLU A 64 -15.29 -15.26 26.19
N ARG A 65 -16.42 -14.80 25.66
CA ARG A 65 -17.63 -15.62 25.51
C ARG A 65 -17.44 -16.82 24.58
N LEU A 66 -16.73 -16.63 23.45
CA LEU A 66 -16.44 -17.74 22.55
C LEU A 66 -15.50 -18.76 23.17
N GLN A 67 -14.49 -18.32 23.92
CA GLN A 67 -13.57 -19.17 24.65
C GLN A 67 -14.25 -19.98 25.77
N GLN A 68 -15.30 -19.44 26.41
CA GLN A 68 -16.12 -20.20 27.36
C GLN A 68 -16.92 -21.32 26.69
N GLN A 69 -17.28 -21.15 25.40
CA GLN A 69 -18.01 -22.15 24.65
C GLN A 69 -17.08 -23.16 23.96
N GLN A 70 -15.86 -22.72 23.61
CA GLN A 70 -14.87 -23.51 22.88
C GLN A 70 -13.49 -23.26 23.49
N VAL A 71 -12.99 -24.20 24.30
CA VAL A 71 -11.82 -24.05 25.18
C VAL A 71 -10.54 -23.65 24.44
N ASP A 72 -10.33 -24.12 23.20
CA ASP A 72 -9.12 -23.86 22.40
C ASP A 72 -9.31 -22.74 21.35
N PHE A 73 -10.33 -21.89 21.51
CA PHE A 73 -10.58 -20.81 20.55
C PHE A 73 -9.57 -19.67 20.76
N ASN A 74 -8.67 -19.53 19.82
CA ASN A 74 -7.67 -18.46 19.78
C ASN A 74 -7.79 -17.65 18.50
N VAL A 75 -7.48 -16.38 18.57
CA VAL A 75 -7.45 -15.46 17.41
C VAL A 75 -6.06 -14.84 17.26
N THR A 76 -5.66 -14.60 16.02
CA THR A 76 -4.47 -13.83 15.72
C THR A 76 -4.70 -12.34 16.01
N GLU A 77 -3.61 -11.58 16.16
CA GLU A 77 -3.70 -10.12 16.29
C GLU A 77 -4.48 -9.50 15.13
N PHE A 78 -4.24 -9.95 13.90
CA PHE A 78 -4.90 -9.39 12.72
C PHE A 78 -6.40 -9.69 12.67
N GLU A 79 -6.83 -10.88 13.08
CA GLU A 79 -8.26 -11.21 13.23
C GLU A 79 -8.94 -10.32 14.28
N PHE A 80 -8.26 -10.11 15.42
CA PHE A 80 -8.77 -9.23 16.47
C PHE A 80 -8.94 -7.80 15.98
N ILE A 81 -7.92 -7.24 15.31
CA ILE A 81 -7.96 -5.87 14.76
C ILE A 81 -9.01 -5.74 13.65
N THR A 82 -9.15 -6.76 12.80
CA THR A 82 -10.19 -6.78 11.74
C THR A 82 -11.59 -6.71 12.36
N ALA A 83 -11.84 -7.48 13.43
CA ALA A 83 -13.10 -7.41 14.16
C ALA A 83 -13.34 -6.03 14.80
N LEU A 84 -12.28 -5.38 15.32
CA LEU A 84 -12.36 -3.98 15.83
C LEU A 84 -12.81 -3.03 14.73
N ALA A 85 -12.20 -3.11 13.55
CA ALA A 85 -12.52 -2.23 12.42
C ALA A 85 -13.98 -2.39 11.99
N TYR A 86 -14.44 -3.61 11.79
CA TYR A 86 -15.83 -3.88 11.38
C TYR A 86 -16.83 -3.42 12.44
N TRP A 87 -16.54 -3.65 13.73
CA TRP A 87 -17.38 -3.18 14.81
C TRP A 87 -17.43 -1.64 14.82
N TYR A 88 -16.30 -0.95 14.70
CA TYR A 88 -16.23 0.50 14.73
C TYR A 88 -16.98 1.12 13.55
N PHE A 89 -16.77 0.64 12.32
CA PHE A 89 -17.50 1.10 11.14
C PHE A 89 -19.00 0.91 11.29
N ARG A 90 -19.44 -0.22 11.84
CA ARG A 90 -20.85 -0.47 12.14
C ARG A 90 -21.39 0.51 13.17
N GLN A 91 -20.65 0.79 14.25
CA GLN A 91 -21.06 1.74 15.30
C GLN A 91 -21.18 3.17 14.77
N ARG A 92 -20.31 3.54 13.83
CA ARG A 92 -20.27 4.87 13.23
C ARG A 92 -21.18 4.99 12.03
N GLN A 93 -21.82 3.89 11.61
CA GLN A 93 -22.76 3.85 10.47
C GLN A 93 -22.17 4.43 9.19
N VAL A 94 -20.89 4.07 8.88
CA VAL A 94 -20.27 4.49 7.61
C VAL A 94 -21.11 4.00 6.42
N ASP A 95 -21.21 4.82 5.37
CA ASP A 95 -21.96 4.48 4.16
C ASP A 95 -21.27 3.37 3.36
N VAL A 96 -19.94 3.41 3.35
CA VAL A 96 -19.10 2.44 2.66
C VAL A 96 -17.80 2.20 3.43
N ALA A 97 -17.25 0.99 3.32
CA ALA A 97 -15.94 0.66 3.88
C ALA A 97 -15.00 0.17 2.76
N VAL A 98 -13.81 0.76 2.70
CA VAL A 98 -12.69 0.33 1.86
C VAL A 98 -11.77 -0.52 2.70
N ILE A 99 -11.72 -1.82 2.40
CA ILE A 99 -11.04 -2.82 3.22
C ILE A 99 -9.83 -3.38 2.48
N GLU A 100 -8.63 -3.13 3.02
CA GLU A 100 -7.39 -3.74 2.56
C GLU A 100 -7.20 -5.12 3.20
N VAL A 101 -6.90 -6.13 2.38
CA VAL A 101 -6.51 -7.48 2.80
C VAL A 101 -5.11 -7.43 3.42
N GLY A 102 -4.89 -8.14 4.51
CA GLY A 102 -3.56 -8.26 5.12
C GLY A 102 -2.61 -9.06 4.25
N ILE A 103 -2.89 -10.34 4.04
CA ILE A 103 -2.06 -11.24 3.23
C ILE A 103 -2.96 -12.19 2.43
N GLY A 104 -2.62 -12.41 1.14
CA GLY A 104 -3.37 -13.34 0.29
C GLY A 104 -4.75 -12.81 -0.08
N GLY A 105 -5.80 -13.48 0.36
CA GLY A 105 -7.19 -13.08 0.09
C GLY A 105 -8.23 -14.10 0.52
N ASP A 106 -8.12 -15.35 0.09
CA ASP A 106 -9.14 -16.41 0.33
C ASP A 106 -9.36 -16.70 1.81
N THR A 107 -8.29 -16.83 2.57
CA THR A 107 -8.28 -17.14 4.02
C THR A 107 -8.02 -15.93 4.90
N ASP A 108 -7.89 -14.73 4.31
CA ASP A 108 -7.66 -13.52 5.08
C ASP A 108 -8.87 -13.16 5.95
N SER A 109 -8.63 -12.72 7.18
CA SER A 109 -9.70 -12.39 8.14
C SER A 109 -10.64 -11.28 7.66
N THR A 110 -10.19 -10.45 6.71
CA THR A 110 -11.05 -9.44 6.08
C THR A 110 -12.05 -10.04 5.08
N ASN A 111 -11.85 -11.27 4.60
CA ASN A 111 -12.65 -11.88 3.52
C ASN A 111 -13.97 -12.51 3.96
N VAL A 112 -14.47 -12.14 5.13
CA VAL A 112 -15.77 -12.57 5.68
C VAL A 112 -16.96 -11.80 5.11
N ILE A 113 -16.71 -10.81 4.27
CA ILE A 113 -17.71 -9.92 3.68
C ILE A 113 -18.08 -10.33 2.24
N THR A 114 -19.24 -9.87 1.78
CA THR A 114 -19.60 -9.81 0.35
C THR A 114 -19.46 -8.35 -0.10
N PRO A 115 -18.42 -8.01 -0.87
CA PRO A 115 -18.17 -6.63 -1.26
C PRO A 115 -19.09 -6.18 -2.41
N VAL A 116 -19.24 -4.87 -2.62
CA VAL A 116 -19.87 -4.31 -3.83
C VAL A 116 -18.93 -4.43 -5.03
N VAL A 117 -17.61 -4.28 -4.80
CA VAL A 117 -16.56 -4.40 -5.82
C VAL A 117 -15.35 -5.10 -5.21
N SER A 118 -14.80 -6.08 -5.90
CA SER A 118 -13.51 -6.70 -5.58
C SER A 118 -12.39 -6.00 -6.35
N VAL A 119 -11.23 -5.78 -5.70
CA VAL A 119 -10.09 -5.09 -6.32
C VAL A 119 -8.82 -5.92 -6.14
N LEU A 120 -8.05 -6.12 -7.23
CA LEU A 120 -6.77 -6.80 -7.21
C LEU A 120 -5.74 -5.93 -7.95
N THR A 121 -4.79 -5.30 -7.22
CA THR A 121 -3.88 -4.32 -7.81
C THR A 121 -2.86 -4.95 -8.74
N GLU A 122 -2.02 -5.84 -8.21
CA GLU A 122 -1.04 -6.60 -8.99
C GLU A 122 -0.64 -7.88 -8.25
N VAL A 123 0.08 -8.76 -8.94
CA VAL A 123 0.63 -10.01 -8.36
C VAL A 123 2.11 -10.11 -8.70
N ALA A 124 2.94 -10.18 -7.66
CA ALA A 124 4.35 -10.43 -7.71
C ALA A 124 4.76 -11.42 -6.61
N LEU A 125 6.00 -11.89 -6.61
CA LEU A 125 6.51 -12.78 -5.57
C LEU A 125 6.71 -12.01 -4.27
N ASP A 126 5.90 -12.33 -3.28
CA ASP A 126 6.01 -11.87 -1.89
C ASP A 126 5.29 -12.87 -0.98
N HIS A 127 5.59 -12.85 0.31
CA HIS A 127 5.00 -13.76 1.30
C HIS A 127 5.04 -15.25 0.89
N GLN A 128 6.12 -15.68 0.20
CA GLN A 128 6.21 -17.00 -0.44
C GLN A 128 6.05 -18.16 0.55
N LYS A 129 6.46 -17.99 1.82
CA LYS A 129 6.27 -19.01 2.87
C LYS A 129 4.80 -19.31 3.16
N LEU A 130 3.90 -18.35 2.93
CA LEU A 130 2.46 -18.46 3.22
C LEU A 130 1.63 -18.71 1.97
N LEU A 131 2.01 -18.08 0.84
CA LEU A 131 1.20 -18.07 -0.39
C LEU A 131 1.75 -18.97 -1.51
N GLY A 132 2.91 -19.63 -1.25
CA GLY A 132 3.59 -20.44 -2.26
C GLY A 132 4.62 -19.67 -3.09
N HIS A 133 5.40 -20.42 -3.86
CA HIS A 133 6.61 -19.94 -4.54
C HIS A 133 6.38 -19.54 -6.02
N THR A 134 5.14 -19.53 -6.49
CA THR A 134 4.81 -19.20 -7.89
C THR A 134 3.75 -18.10 -7.97
N ILE A 135 3.79 -17.35 -9.06
CA ILE A 135 2.78 -16.33 -9.37
C ILE A 135 1.37 -16.92 -9.36
N THR A 136 1.21 -18.13 -9.93
CA THR A 136 -0.06 -18.85 -9.98
C THR A 136 -0.60 -19.15 -8.57
N ALA A 137 0.24 -19.64 -7.65
CA ALA A 137 -0.17 -19.93 -6.26
C ALA A 137 -0.60 -18.64 -5.54
N ILE A 138 0.21 -17.59 -5.62
CA ILE A 138 -0.09 -16.29 -5.00
C ILE A 138 -1.38 -15.68 -5.59
N ALA A 139 -1.54 -15.76 -6.91
CA ALA A 139 -2.74 -15.28 -7.59
C ALA A 139 -3.99 -16.04 -7.18
N THR A 140 -3.88 -17.36 -6.93
CA THR A 140 -5.00 -18.20 -6.46
C THR A 140 -5.53 -17.74 -5.11
N HIS A 141 -4.62 -17.51 -4.15
CA HIS A 141 -5.00 -16.94 -2.85
C HIS A 141 -5.66 -15.56 -3.00
N LYS A 142 -5.07 -14.67 -3.81
CA LYS A 142 -5.61 -13.32 -4.01
C LYS A 142 -6.97 -13.33 -4.72
N ALA A 143 -7.16 -14.18 -5.72
CA ALA A 143 -8.44 -14.33 -6.42
C ALA A 143 -9.58 -14.84 -5.53
N GLY A 144 -9.27 -15.36 -4.33
CA GLY A 144 -10.27 -15.78 -3.34
C GLY A 144 -11.21 -14.68 -2.85
N ILE A 145 -10.87 -13.40 -3.03
CA ILE A 145 -11.77 -12.29 -2.72
C ILE A 145 -12.85 -12.06 -3.80
N ILE A 146 -12.73 -12.68 -4.97
CA ILE A 146 -13.72 -12.54 -6.05
C ILE A 146 -14.92 -13.40 -5.72
N LYS A 147 -16.07 -12.78 -5.49
CA LYS A 147 -17.32 -13.42 -5.08
C LYS A 147 -18.30 -13.50 -6.25
N ARG A 148 -19.26 -14.45 -6.17
CA ARG A 148 -20.23 -14.71 -7.22
C ARG A 148 -21.01 -13.44 -7.62
N GLY A 149 -20.98 -13.11 -8.90
CA GLY A 149 -21.68 -11.96 -9.48
C GLY A 149 -21.12 -10.59 -9.12
N ILE A 150 -20.08 -10.53 -8.31
CA ILE A 150 -19.48 -9.26 -7.87
C ILE A 150 -18.43 -8.80 -8.90
N PRO A 151 -18.50 -7.55 -9.40
CA PRO A 151 -17.49 -7.00 -10.30
C PRO A 151 -16.09 -7.03 -9.69
N VAL A 152 -15.08 -7.29 -10.53
CA VAL A 152 -13.68 -7.21 -10.14
C VAL A 152 -12.91 -6.24 -11.02
N VAL A 153 -12.19 -5.31 -10.38
CA VAL A 153 -11.26 -4.38 -11.02
C VAL A 153 -9.84 -4.88 -10.78
N THR A 154 -9.05 -4.99 -11.84
CA THR A 154 -7.65 -5.42 -11.69
C THR A 154 -6.69 -4.42 -12.33
N GLY A 155 -5.50 -4.31 -11.72
CA GLY A 155 -4.37 -3.66 -12.34
C GLY A 155 -3.76 -4.51 -13.45
N ASN A 156 -2.51 -4.20 -13.79
CA ASN A 156 -1.77 -4.95 -14.80
C ASN A 156 -1.27 -6.27 -14.19
N LEU A 157 -1.86 -7.37 -14.62
CA LEU A 157 -1.51 -8.72 -14.18
C LEU A 157 -0.59 -9.39 -15.21
N VAL A 158 0.48 -10.02 -14.70
CA VAL A 158 1.29 -10.93 -15.54
C VAL A 158 0.45 -12.11 -16.03
N PRO A 159 0.81 -12.76 -17.15
CA PRO A 159 -0.03 -13.78 -17.80
C PRO A 159 -0.53 -14.88 -16.87
N ASP A 160 0.34 -15.42 -15.99
CA ASP A 160 -0.02 -16.50 -15.06
C ASP A 160 -1.09 -16.04 -14.04
N ALA A 161 -0.96 -14.82 -13.51
CA ALA A 161 -1.95 -14.26 -12.61
C ALA A 161 -3.26 -13.93 -13.33
N ALA A 162 -3.17 -13.43 -14.56
CA ALA A 162 -4.34 -13.13 -15.38
C ALA A 162 -5.14 -14.40 -15.70
N ALA A 163 -4.48 -15.53 -15.97
CA ALA A 163 -5.11 -16.83 -16.23
C ALA A 163 -5.91 -17.31 -15.00
N VAL A 164 -5.34 -17.17 -13.80
CA VAL A 164 -6.03 -17.53 -12.53
C VAL A 164 -7.28 -16.66 -12.32
N VAL A 165 -7.14 -15.34 -12.50
CA VAL A 165 -8.29 -14.43 -12.35
C VAL A 165 -9.36 -14.72 -13.41
N ALA A 166 -8.98 -15.00 -14.67
CA ALA A 166 -9.92 -15.38 -15.73
C ALA A 166 -10.74 -16.63 -15.36
N ALA A 167 -10.08 -17.68 -14.87
CA ALA A 167 -10.74 -18.89 -14.41
C ALA A 167 -11.70 -18.61 -13.25
N LYS A 168 -11.28 -17.78 -12.29
CA LYS A 168 -12.14 -17.40 -11.15
C LYS A 168 -13.34 -16.59 -11.59
N VAL A 169 -13.16 -15.62 -12.47
CA VAL A 169 -14.24 -14.80 -13.05
C VAL A 169 -15.25 -15.66 -13.80
N ALA A 170 -14.78 -16.61 -14.61
CA ALA A 170 -15.65 -17.52 -15.33
C ALA A 170 -16.53 -18.36 -14.39
N THR A 171 -15.97 -18.84 -13.27
CA THR A 171 -16.70 -19.66 -12.28
C THR A 171 -17.65 -18.85 -11.41
N THR A 172 -17.34 -17.58 -11.14
CA THR A 172 -18.17 -16.70 -10.31
C THR A 172 -19.20 -15.90 -11.11
N GLY A 173 -19.10 -15.86 -12.44
CA GLY A 173 -19.93 -15.02 -13.28
C GLY A 173 -19.73 -13.52 -13.06
N SER A 174 -18.55 -13.13 -12.65
CA SER A 174 -18.19 -11.74 -12.31
C SER A 174 -17.88 -10.93 -13.56
N GLN A 175 -18.21 -9.63 -13.58
CA GLN A 175 -17.65 -8.71 -14.57
C GLN A 175 -16.18 -8.44 -14.24
N TRP A 176 -15.29 -8.56 -15.23
CA TRP A 176 -13.87 -8.28 -15.06
C TRP A 176 -13.45 -7.03 -15.83
N LEU A 177 -12.99 -6.01 -15.11
CA LEU A 177 -12.51 -4.73 -15.63
C LEU A 177 -10.98 -4.67 -15.43
N ARG A 178 -10.23 -4.55 -16.51
CA ARG A 178 -8.78 -4.69 -16.56
C ARG A 178 -8.09 -3.41 -16.97
N PHE A 179 -7.05 -3.03 -16.24
CA PHE A 179 -6.16 -1.95 -16.64
C PHE A 179 -5.51 -2.26 -18.01
N ASP A 180 -5.28 -1.23 -18.82
CA ASP A 180 -4.80 -1.26 -20.21
C ASP A 180 -5.71 -1.98 -21.23
N ARG A 181 -6.89 -2.43 -20.80
CA ARG A 181 -7.89 -3.00 -21.70
C ARG A 181 -9.24 -2.29 -21.62
N ASP A 182 -9.77 -2.19 -20.42
CA ASP A 182 -11.12 -1.65 -20.16
C ASP A 182 -11.05 -0.21 -19.63
N PHE A 183 -9.91 0.16 -19.06
CA PHE A 183 -9.54 1.51 -18.61
C PHE A 183 -8.03 1.70 -18.62
N SER A 184 -7.55 2.93 -18.76
CA SER A 184 -6.12 3.23 -18.92
C SER A 184 -5.71 4.63 -18.50
N VAL A 185 -4.39 4.87 -18.49
CA VAL A 185 -3.76 6.18 -18.34
C VAL A 185 -2.88 6.47 -19.56
N PRO A 186 -3.46 7.00 -20.66
CA PRO A 186 -2.73 7.19 -21.91
C PRO A 186 -1.70 8.31 -21.86
N LYS A 187 -1.81 9.23 -20.92
CA LYS A 187 -0.89 10.37 -20.75
C LYS A 187 -0.67 10.66 -19.28
N ALA A 188 0.59 10.71 -18.90
CA ALA A 188 1.01 11.16 -17.59
C ALA A 188 2.36 11.90 -17.67
N LYS A 189 2.59 12.84 -16.77
CA LYS A 189 3.83 13.58 -16.63
C LYS A 189 4.04 14.02 -15.19
N LEU A 190 5.29 14.20 -14.80
CA LEU A 190 5.63 14.83 -13.53
C LEU A 190 5.07 16.26 -13.48
N HIS A 191 4.56 16.65 -12.31
CA HIS A 191 4.03 17.97 -12.02
C HIS A 191 4.36 18.36 -10.57
N GLY A 192 5.40 19.13 -10.40
CA GLY A 192 5.97 19.39 -9.07
C GLY A 192 6.41 18.09 -8.40
N TRP A 193 6.11 17.93 -7.12
CA TRP A 193 6.29 16.66 -6.39
C TRP A 193 5.02 15.80 -6.46
N GLY A 194 4.63 15.46 -7.68
CA GLY A 194 3.44 14.70 -8.00
C GLY A 194 3.35 14.43 -9.49
N GLN A 195 2.16 14.08 -9.95
CA GLN A 195 1.90 13.77 -11.36
C GLN A 195 0.59 14.38 -11.83
N ARG A 196 0.56 14.78 -13.11
CA ARG A 196 -0.67 15.10 -13.83
C ARG A 196 -0.89 14.04 -14.91
N PHE A 197 -2.12 13.50 -14.97
CA PHE A 197 -2.44 12.41 -15.90
C PHE A 197 -3.87 12.51 -16.43
N THR A 198 -4.15 11.70 -17.44
CA THR A 198 -5.48 11.53 -18.02
C THR A 198 -5.93 10.10 -17.79
N TYR A 199 -7.15 9.91 -17.33
CA TYR A 199 -7.81 8.61 -17.20
C TYR A 199 -8.80 8.43 -18.37
N GLU A 200 -8.88 7.23 -18.94
CA GLU A 200 -9.82 6.85 -19.99
C GLU A 200 -10.47 5.50 -19.71
N ASP A 201 -11.76 5.40 -19.99
CA ASP A 201 -12.52 4.15 -20.07
C ASP A 201 -13.60 4.25 -21.16
N GLN A 202 -14.50 3.24 -21.22
CA GLN A 202 -15.59 3.21 -22.18
C GLN A 202 -16.58 4.39 -22.07
N ASP A 203 -16.70 5.03 -20.92
CA ASP A 203 -17.60 6.15 -20.67
C ASP A 203 -16.97 7.50 -21.08
N GLY A 204 -15.68 7.51 -21.43
CA GLY A 204 -14.96 8.67 -21.90
C GLY A 204 -13.67 8.97 -21.17
N ARG A 205 -13.28 10.25 -21.15
CA ARG A 205 -11.99 10.73 -20.67
C ARG A 205 -12.15 11.73 -19.53
N ILE A 206 -11.27 11.60 -18.51
CA ILE A 206 -11.11 12.61 -17.46
C ILE A 206 -9.68 13.13 -17.52
N SER A 207 -9.50 14.33 -18.07
CA SER A 207 -8.19 14.95 -18.24
C SER A 207 -7.78 15.78 -17.03
N ASP A 208 -6.48 16.09 -16.95
CA ASP A 208 -5.90 16.99 -15.95
C ASP A 208 -6.17 16.55 -14.50
N LEU A 209 -6.11 15.25 -14.27
CA LEU A 209 -6.08 14.69 -12.92
C LEU A 209 -4.69 14.94 -12.32
N GLU A 210 -4.65 15.48 -11.12
CA GLU A 210 -3.41 15.72 -10.36
C GLU A 210 -3.38 14.82 -9.13
N VAL A 211 -2.25 14.17 -8.88
CA VAL A 211 -2.02 13.37 -7.69
C VAL A 211 -0.69 13.76 -7.05
N PRO A 212 -0.63 14.00 -5.72
CA PRO A 212 0.59 14.33 -5.01
C PRO A 212 1.45 13.08 -4.70
N LEU A 213 1.51 12.15 -5.63
CA LEU A 213 2.27 10.90 -5.56
C LEU A 213 3.09 10.73 -6.84
N VAL A 214 4.28 10.19 -6.70
CA VAL A 214 5.25 10.04 -7.79
C VAL A 214 5.46 8.56 -8.14
N GLY A 215 5.80 8.29 -9.41
CA GLY A 215 6.06 6.96 -9.95
C GLY A 215 4.92 6.42 -10.80
N ASP A 216 5.27 5.74 -11.89
CA ASP A 216 4.30 5.22 -12.87
C ASP A 216 3.31 4.22 -12.25
N TYR A 217 3.73 3.49 -11.22
CA TYR A 217 2.86 2.60 -10.47
C TYR A 217 1.74 3.35 -9.73
N GLN A 218 1.95 4.61 -9.34
CA GLN A 218 0.90 5.41 -8.69
C GLN A 218 -0.20 5.81 -9.67
N GLN A 219 0.15 6.11 -10.92
CA GLN A 219 -0.87 6.38 -11.96
C GLN A 219 -1.79 5.17 -12.14
N ARG A 220 -1.23 3.95 -12.15
CA ARG A 220 -2.01 2.70 -12.20
C ARG A 220 -2.89 2.55 -10.98
N ASN A 221 -2.36 2.81 -9.77
CA ASN A 221 -3.14 2.76 -8.54
C ASN A 221 -4.30 3.75 -8.57
N MET A 222 -4.07 4.97 -9.08
CA MET A 222 -5.13 5.98 -9.24
C MET A 222 -6.17 5.54 -10.27
N ALA A 223 -5.76 4.96 -11.41
CA ALA A 223 -6.69 4.45 -12.40
C ALA A 223 -7.57 3.32 -11.84
N ILE A 224 -6.98 2.40 -11.07
CA ILE A 224 -7.71 1.34 -10.35
C ILE A 224 -8.72 1.97 -9.38
N ALA A 225 -8.31 2.99 -8.64
CA ALA A 225 -9.18 3.68 -7.69
C ALA A 225 -10.36 4.36 -8.39
N ILE A 226 -10.12 5.10 -9.47
CA ILE A 226 -11.16 5.76 -10.27
C ILE A 226 -12.15 4.72 -10.82
N GLN A 227 -11.63 3.66 -11.46
CA GLN A 227 -12.47 2.60 -12.01
C GLN A 227 -13.31 1.92 -10.92
N THR A 228 -12.72 1.66 -9.75
CA THR A 228 -13.42 1.06 -8.61
C THR A 228 -14.55 1.95 -8.11
N ALA A 229 -14.29 3.25 -7.94
CA ALA A 229 -15.29 4.22 -7.51
C ALA A 229 -16.43 4.35 -8.54
N LYS A 230 -16.12 4.35 -9.85
CA LYS A 230 -17.14 4.34 -10.93
C LYS A 230 -18.00 3.08 -10.89
N VAL A 231 -17.38 1.90 -10.69
CA VAL A 231 -18.11 0.64 -10.56
C VAL A 231 -19.01 0.66 -9.32
N TYR A 232 -18.49 1.11 -8.17
CA TYR A 232 -19.26 1.27 -6.94
C TYR A 232 -20.48 2.19 -7.17
N ALA A 233 -20.24 3.37 -7.73
CA ALA A 233 -21.29 4.34 -8.03
C ALA A 233 -22.40 3.76 -8.93
N LYS A 234 -22.01 2.98 -9.95
CA LYS A 234 -22.95 2.29 -10.85
C LYS A 234 -23.75 1.20 -10.13
N GLN A 235 -23.11 0.41 -9.26
CA GLN A 235 -23.76 -0.69 -8.54
C GLN A 235 -24.73 -0.20 -7.45
N THR A 236 -24.47 0.98 -6.89
CA THR A 236 -25.27 1.57 -5.80
C THR A 236 -26.15 2.71 -6.25
N GLU A 237 -26.11 3.08 -7.54
CA GLU A 237 -26.79 4.25 -8.12
C GLU A 237 -26.38 5.57 -7.42
N TRP A 238 -25.17 5.61 -6.84
CA TRP A 238 -24.66 6.80 -6.16
C TRP A 238 -24.12 7.81 -7.17
N PRO A 239 -24.41 9.11 -7.04
CA PRO A 239 -23.92 10.12 -7.95
C PRO A 239 -22.41 10.33 -7.78
N LEU A 240 -21.64 10.08 -8.85
CA LEU A 240 -20.22 10.32 -8.92
C LEU A 240 -19.86 11.16 -10.13
N THR A 241 -19.39 12.38 -9.90
CA THR A 241 -19.05 13.32 -10.97
C THR A 241 -17.54 13.30 -11.27
N PRO A 242 -17.10 13.73 -12.48
CA PRO A 242 -15.70 13.96 -12.77
C PRO A 242 -15.02 14.93 -11.80
N GLN A 243 -15.77 15.86 -11.22
CA GLN A 243 -15.26 16.81 -10.22
C GLN A 243 -14.95 16.12 -8.90
N ASN A 244 -15.81 15.21 -8.42
CA ASN A 244 -15.54 14.41 -7.22
C ASN A 244 -14.26 13.56 -7.41
N ILE A 245 -14.10 12.95 -8.59
CA ILE A 245 -12.89 12.18 -8.93
C ILE A 245 -11.66 13.07 -8.88
N ARG A 246 -11.68 14.27 -9.49
CA ARG A 246 -10.54 15.20 -9.42
C ARG A 246 -10.19 15.59 -7.98
N GLN A 247 -11.18 15.94 -7.18
CA GLN A 247 -10.98 16.33 -5.78
C GLN A 247 -10.39 15.17 -4.96
N GLY A 248 -10.94 13.97 -5.08
CA GLY A 248 -10.47 12.82 -4.34
C GLY A 248 -9.04 12.40 -4.75
N ILE A 249 -8.74 12.39 -6.05
CA ILE A 249 -7.38 12.07 -6.51
C ILE A 249 -6.37 13.14 -6.07
N ALA A 250 -6.72 14.41 -6.10
CA ALA A 250 -5.85 15.49 -5.64
C ALA A 250 -5.58 15.44 -4.12
N ALA A 251 -6.51 14.92 -3.35
CA ALA A 251 -6.38 14.71 -1.90
C ALA A 251 -5.59 13.44 -1.53
N SER A 252 -5.30 12.55 -2.48
CA SER A 252 -4.73 11.21 -2.23
C SER A 252 -3.25 11.25 -1.83
N HIS A 253 -2.97 11.69 -0.63
CA HIS A 253 -1.65 11.57 0.00
C HIS A 253 -1.48 10.21 0.67
N TRP A 254 -0.29 9.60 0.57
CA TRP A 254 -0.02 8.34 1.24
C TRP A 254 1.41 8.33 1.80
N PRO A 255 1.60 8.24 3.12
CA PRO A 255 2.91 8.28 3.75
C PRO A 255 3.84 7.16 3.25
N ALA A 256 5.15 7.44 3.26
CA ALA A 256 6.19 6.52 2.82
C ALA A 256 6.00 5.97 1.40
N ARG A 257 5.52 6.81 0.47
CA ARG A 257 5.47 6.54 -0.97
C ARG A 257 6.13 7.68 -1.73
N LEU A 258 7.47 7.63 -1.85
CA LEU A 258 8.31 8.72 -2.32
C LEU A 258 7.91 10.05 -1.63
N GLU A 259 7.69 9.96 -0.32
CA GLU A 259 7.28 11.09 0.51
C GLU A 259 8.48 12.02 0.76
N LYS A 260 8.32 13.27 0.41
CA LYS A 260 9.32 14.29 0.68
C LYS A 260 9.22 14.76 2.13
N ILE A 261 10.27 14.53 2.92
CA ILE A 261 10.36 14.88 4.34
C ILE A 261 11.01 16.25 4.53
N SER A 262 11.99 16.59 3.70
CA SER A 262 12.72 17.86 3.75
C SER A 262 13.08 18.32 2.34
N ASP A 263 13.14 19.63 2.12
CA ASP A 263 13.61 20.25 0.87
C ASP A 263 15.11 20.59 0.91
N THR A 264 15.66 20.87 2.09
CA THR A 264 17.06 21.26 2.24
C THR A 264 17.60 20.72 3.57
N PRO A 265 18.41 19.66 3.55
CA PRO A 265 18.69 18.80 2.40
C PRO A 265 17.43 18.08 1.91
N LEU A 266 17.41 17.71 0.63
CA LEU A 266 16.29 16.94 0.08
C LEU A 266 16.32 15.50 0.62
N ILE A 267 15.36 15.17 1.47
CA ILE A 267 15.21 13.84 2.06
C ILE A 267 13.85 13.27 1.65
N VAL A 268 13.88 12.06 1.10
CA VAL A 268 12.70 11.32 0.62
C VAL A 268 12.64 9.98 1.31
N ILE A 269 11.47 9.55 1.72
CA ILE A 269 11.25 8.20 2.26
C ILE A 269 10.32 7.37 1.37
N ASP A 270 10.62 6.08 1.27
CA ASP A 270 9.79 5.12 0.54
C ASP A 270 9.72 3.77 1.25
N GLY A 271 8.58 3.13 1.20
CA GLY A 271 8.32 1.84 1.86
C GLY A 271 8.47 0.61 0.98
N ALA A 272 9.20 0.68 -0.14
CA ALA A 272 9.50 -0.49 -0.97
C ALA A 272 10.23 -1.55 -0.15
N HIS A 273 9.73 -2.80 -0.16
CA HIS A 273 10.19 -3.86 0.73
C HIS A 273 10.20 -5.26 0.09
N ASN A 274 10.13 -5.32 -1.23
CA ASN A 274 10.31 -6.53 -2.03
C ASN A 274 10.99 -6.18 -3.35
N PRO A 275 11.54 -7.16 -4.10
CA PRO A 275 12.30 -6.88 -5.32
C PRO A 275 11.54 -6.14 -6.40
N ASP A 276 10.22 -6.35 -6.51
CA ASP A 276 9.36 -5.67 -7.48
C ASP A 276 9.12 -4.21 -7.08
N GLY A 277 8.83 -3.95 -5.80
CA GLY A 277 8.74 -2.59 -5.25
C GLY A 277 10.03 -1.79 -5.43
N ILE A 278 11.20 -2.41 -5.21
CA ILE A 278 12.51 -1.78 -5.46
C ILE A 278 12.70 -1.45 -6.94
N ASN A 279 12.28 -2.32 -7.87
CA ASN A 279 12.34 -1.99 -9.31
C ASN A 279 11.49 -0.76 -9.65
N GLY A 280 10.27 -0.70 -9.11
CA GLY A 280 9.38 0.46 -9.28
C GLY A 280 10.00 1.75 -8.71
N LEU A 281 10.59 1.65 -7.51
CA LEU A 281 11.30 2.76 -6.87
C LEU A 281 12.50 3.24 -7.71
N ILE A 282 13.36 2.34 -8.16
CA ILE A 282 14.52 2.68 -9.01
C ILE A 282 14.07 3.41 -10.28
N THR A 283 13.02 2.93 -10.92
CA THR A 283 12.46 3.56 -12.12
C THR A 283 11.98 4.97 -11.83
N ALA A 284 11.22 5.16 -10.76
CA ALA A 284 10.70 6.46 -10.35
C ALA A 284 11.83 7.45 -9.98
N LEU A 285 12.85 6.99 -9.25
CA LEU A 285 14.00 7.83 -8.87
C LEU A 285 14.82 8.29 -10.08
N LYS A 286 15.00 7.42 -11.09
CA LYS A 286 15.68 7.80 -12.35
C LYS A 286 14.87 8.80 -13.19
N GLN A 287 13.56 8.83 -13.03
CA GLN A 287 12.70 9.84 -13.66
C GLN A 287 12.73 11.18 -12.91
N LEU A 288 12.81 11.12 -11.55
CA LEU A 288 12.82 12.31 -10.69
C LEU A 288 14.15 13.05 -10.70
N PHE A 289 15.26 12.31 -10.74
CA PHE A 289 16.59 12.86 -10.53
C PHE A 289 17.50 12.58 -11.73
N SER A 290 18.03 13.66 -12.32
CA SER A 290 19.09 13.59 -13.31
C SER A 290 20.50 13.57 -12.71
N GLN A 291 20.61 13.90 -11.41
CA GLN A 291 21.85 13.92 -10.64
C GLN A 291 22.01 12.65 -9.80
N PRO A 292 23.24 12.31 -9.35
CA PRO A 292 23.45 11.24 -8.40
C PRO A 292 22.64 11.43 -7.13
N ILE A 293 22.19 10.33 -6.54
CA ILE A 293 21.46 10.30 -5.27
C ILE A 293 22.14 9.34 -4.30
N THR A 294 21.96 9.58 -3.02
CA THR A 294 22.35 8.64 -1.95
C THR A 294 21.14 7.82 -1.53
N VAL A 295 21.30 6.51 -1.44
CA VAL A 295 20.27 5.60 -0.94
C VAL A 295 20.69 5.04 0.42
N ILE A 296 19.80 5.11 1.41
CA ILE A 296 19.94 4.45 2.71
C ILE A 296 18.89 3.36 2.78
N ALA A 297 19.29 2.10 2.86
CA ALA A 297 18.37 0.98 2.80
C ALA A 297 18.46 0.08 4.03
N GLY A 298 17.29 -0.16 4.67
CA GLY A 298 17.13 -1.13 5.74
C GLY A 298 16.11 -2.20 5.35
N ILE A 299 16.57 -3.44 5.23
CA ILE A 299 15.79 -4.55 4.67
C ILE A 299 15.54 -5.59 5.77
N LEU A 300 14.36 -6.22 5.75
CA LEU A 300 13.97 -7.24 6.73
C LEU A 300 14.51 -8.63 6.34
N ALA A 301 14.86 -9.46 7.34
CA ALA A 301 15.41 -10.79 7.15
C ALA A 301 14.46 -11.80 6.46
N ASP A 302 13.16 -11.59 6.56
CA ASP A 302 12.14 -12.44 5.94
C ASP A 302 11.79 -12.05 4.49
N LYS A 303 12.50 -11.06 3.94
CA LYS A 303 12.38 -10.62 2.54
C LYS A 303 13.55 -11.16 1.70
N ASP A 304 13.44 -11.04 0.40
CA ASP A 304 14.56 -11.32 -0.51
C ASP A 304 15.56 -10.17 -0.47
N TYR A 305 16.26 -10.09 0.68
CA TYR A 305 17.15 -8.97 0.99
C TYR A 305 18.36 -8.91 0.05
N ALA A 306 18.87 -10.07 -0.40
CA ALA A 306 19.98 -10.13 -1.33
C ALA A 306 19.60 -9.49 -2.67
N ALA A 307 18.51 -9.96 -3.30
CA ALA A 307 18.04 -9.40 -4.55
C ALA A 307 17.70 -7.91 -4.46
N MET A 308 17.17 -7.45 -3.31
CA MET A 308 16.88 -6.02 -3.09
C MET A 308 18.15 -5.19 -2.99
N ALA A 309 19.15 -5.64 -2.21
CA ALA A 309 20.42 -4.95 -2.06
C ALA A 309 21.21 -4.89 -3.38
N ASP A 310 21.27 -6.01 -4.11
CA ASP A 310 21.91 -6.08 -5.43
C ASP A 310 21.31 -5.09 -6.43
N LYS A 311 19.98 -5.01 -6.48
CA LYS A 311 19.29 -4.04 -7.36
C LYS A 311 19.62 -2.60 -7.02
N LEU A 312 19.64 -2.25 -5.74
CA LEU A 312 19.96 -0.88 -5.30
C LEU A 312 21.41 -0.54 -5.60
N THR A 313 22.37 -1.42 -5.29
CA THR A 313 23.79 -1.18 -5.53
C THR A 313 24.18 -1.21 -7.01
N ALA A 314 23.45 -1.96 -7.83
CA ALA A 314 23.61 -1.89 -9.29
C ALA A 314 23.03 -0.61 -9.92
N ALA A 315 22.01 -0.02 -9.28
CA ALA A 315 21.33 1.17 -9.79
C ALA A 315 21.96 2.50 -9.36
N PHE A 316 22.58 2.55 -8.14
CA PHE A 316 23.07 3.77 -7.51
C PHE A 316 24.51 3.59 -7.00
N SER A 317 25.34 4.62 -7.20
CA SER A 317 26.75 4.61 -6.79
C SER A 317 26.93 4.68 -5.28
N THR A 318 26.07 5.42 -4.60
CA THR A 318 26.12 5.62 -3.13
C THR A 318 24.92 4.94 -2.48
N VAL A 319 25.17 3.77 -1.86
CA VAL A 319 24.15 3.00 -1.13
C VAL A 319 24.73 2.66 0.23
N TYR A 320 24.05 3.05 1.29
CA TYR A 320 24.33 2.60 2.67
C TYR A 320 23.28 1.56 3.07
N LEU A 321 23.73 0.45 3.66
CA LEU A 321 22.87 -0.56 4.25
C LEU A 321 22.86 -0.36 5.77
N VAL A 322 21.68 -0.40 6.37
CA VAL A 322 21.50 -0.10 7.79
C VAL A 322 20.56 -1.12 8.46
N PRO A 323 20.76 -1.44 9.74
CA PRO A 323 19.79 -2.23 10.51
C PRO A 323 18.44 -1.53 10.56
N VAL A 324 17.35 -2.32 10.49
CA VAL A 324 16.00 -1.81 10.66
C VAL A 324 15.69 -1.69 12.15
N PRO A 325 15.39 -0.49 12.65
CA PRO A 325 15.16 -0.30 14.08
C PRO A 325 13.82 -0.88 14.55
N GLY A 326 13.76 -1.27 15.84
CA GLY A 326 12.51 -1.55 16.56
C GLY A 326 11.75 -2.80 16.12
N THR A 327 12.39 -3.74 15.42
CA THR A 327 11.74 -4.98 14.97
C THR A 327 12.63 -6.20 15.12
N PRO A 328 12.10 -7.33 15.63
CA PRO A 328 12.84 -8.60 15.66
C PRO A 328 13.05 -9.20 14.24
N ARG A 329 12.42 -8.64 13.21
CA ARG A 329 12.56 -9.04 11.81
C ARG A 329 13.76 -8.38 11.12
N ALA A 330 14.52 -7.53 11.83
CA ALA A 330 15.73 -6.91 11.28
C ALA A 330 16.73 -7.95 10.79
N LEU A 331 17.40 -7.69 9.68
CA LEU A 331 18.49 -8.52 9.19
C LEU A 331 19.66 -8.41 10.20
N PRO A 332 20.25 -9.54 10.65
CA PRO A 332 21.44 -9.50 11.48
C PRO A 332 22.62 -8.86 10.75
N GLU A 333 23.56 -8.28 11.50
CA GLU A 333 24.77 -7.62 10.95
C GLU A 333 25.54 -8.51 9.97
N ALA A 334 25.79 -9.78 10.35
CA ALA A 334 26.43 -10.76 9.48
C ALA A 334 25.71 -10.97 8.12
N GLY A 335 24.40 -10.73 8.05
CA GLY A 335 23.64 -10.78 6.80
C GLY A 335 23.98 -9.62 5.88
N TYR A 336 24.21 -8.43 6.43
CA TYR A 336 24.62 -7.24 5.66
C TYR A 336 26.09 -7.32 5.22
N GLU A 337 26.99 -7.80 6.10
CA GLU A 337 28.42 -7.98 5.78
C GLU A 337 28.64 -8.94 4.62
N ALA A 338 27.84 -10.03 4.57
CA ALA A 338 27.89 -10.99 3.47
C ALA A 338 27.44 -10.43 2.12
N LEU A 339 26.71 -9.31 2.11
CA LEU A 339 26.17 -8.75 0.88
C LEU A 339 27.08 -7.71 0.23
N HIS A 340 27.61 -6.75 1.02
CA HIS A 340 28.30 -5.59 0.45
C HIS A 340 29.30 -4.99 1.44
N GLU A 341 30.55 -5.46 1.41
CA GLU A 341 31.66 -4.89 2.19
C GLU A 341 31.79 -3.37 2.00
N GLY A 342 31.95 -2.64 3.10
CA GLY A 342 32.21 -1.20 3.11
C GLY A 342 31.01 -0.29 2.93
N ARG A 343 29.79 -0.83 2.82
CA ARG A 343 28.54 -0.04 2.68
C ARG A 343 27.67 -0.10 3.94
N LEU A 344 28.04 -0.87 4.93
CA LEU A 344 27.31 -0.99 6.19
C LEU A 344 27.55 0.24 7.07
N LYS A 345 26.49 0.70 7.73
CA LYS A 345 26.48 1.69 8.80
C LYS A 345 25.68 1.16 9.98
N ASP A 346 26.09 1.53 11.19
CA ASP A 346 25.49 1.00 12.43
C ASP A 346 24.04 1.48 12.62
N SER A 347 23.69 2.59 11.99
CA SER A 347 22.34 3.15 12.05
C SER A 347 22.02 4.01 10.83
N TRP A 348 20.73 4.24 10.59
CA TRP A 348 20.30 5.18 9.56
C TRP A 348 20.70 6.63 9.88
N GLN A 349 20.83 6.99 11.16
CA GLN A 349 21.31 8.31 11.61
C GLN A 349 22.76 8.52 11.20
N GLU A 350 23.61 7.51 11.41
CA GLU A 350 25.02 7.55 10.98
C GLU A 350 25.12 7.62 9.45
N ALA A 351 24.33 6.82 8.73
CA ALA A 351 24.29 6.86 7.27
C ALA A 351 23.84 8.24 6.75
N LEU A 352 22.84 8.83 7.40
CA LEU A 352 22.36 10.18 7.07
C LEU A 352 23.46 11.24 7.34
N ALA A 353 24.12 11.19 8.49
CA ALA A 353 25.21 12.10 8.82
C ALA A 353 26.39 11.98 7.83
N ALA A 354 26.80 10.75 7.49
CA ALA A 354 27.81 10.51 6.47
C ALA A 354 27.40 11.08 5.11
N SER A 355 26.15 10.87 4.69
CA SER A 355 25.63 11.42 3.42
C SER A 355 25.70 12.95 3.38
N LEU A 356 25.34 13.61 4.48
CA LEU A 356 25.35 15.07 4.58
C LEU A 356 26.78 15.65 4.61
N ASN A 357 27.74 14.89 5.14
CA ASN A 357 29.16 15.33 5.17
C ASN A 357 29.86 15.07 3.83
N ASP A 358 29.66 13.90 3.25
CA ASP A 358 30.43 13.46 2.07
C ASP A 358 29.85 14.03 0.76
N VAL A 359 28.51 14.17 0.69
CA VAL A 359 27.80 14.59 -0.53
C VAL A 359 26.59 15.49 -0.20
N PRO A 360 26.80 16.68 0.39
CA PRO A 360 25.76 17.53 0.99
C PRO A 360 24.65 17.96 0.03
N ASP A 361 24.95 18.04 -1.26
CA ASP A 361 24.00 18.50 -2.28
C ASP A 361 23.22 17.36 -2.96
N GLN A 362 23.50 16.10 -2.60
CA GLN A 362 22.80 14.98 -3.19
C GLN A 362 21.47 14.72 -2.47
N PRO A 363 20.39 14.45 -3.21
CA PRO A 363 19.15 13.95 -2.63
C PRO A 363 19.39 12.63 -1.90
N ILE A 364 18.77 12.47 -0.74
CA ILE A 364 18.87 11.28 0.10
C ILE A 364 17.53 10.54 0.07
N VAL A 365 17.57 9.26 -0.30
CA VAL A 365 16.38 8.40 -0.35
C VAL A 365 16.53 7.29 0.67
N ILE A 366 15.58 7.18 1.60
CA ILE A 366 15.59 6.17 2.68
C ILE A 366 14.48 5.15 2.41
N THR A 367 14.85 3.86 2.30
CA THR A 367 13.95 2.81 1.80
C THR A 367 14.29 1.41 2.34
N GLY A 368 13.65 0.37 1.79
CA GLY A 368 13.90 -1.05 2.08
C GLY A 368 12.92 -1.68 3.06
N SER A 369 12.23 -0.87 3.87
CA SER A 369 11.13 -1.33 4.72
C SER A 369 10.24 -0.19 5.20
N LEU A 370 8.97 -0.49 5.46
CA LEU A 370 8.06 0.45 6.11
C LEU A 370 8.49 0.76 7.56
N TYR A 371 9.17 -0.16 8.24
CA TYR A 371 9.68 0.08 9.60
C TYR A 371 10.76 1.15 9.63
N LEU A 372 11.71 1.11 8.69
CA LEU A 372 12.73 2.15 8.56
C LEU A 372 12.09 3.48 8.17
N ALA A 373 11.22 3.50 7.15
CA ALA A 373 10.51 4.69 6.73
C ALA A 373 9.70 5.34 7.87
N SER A 374 9.02 4.52 8.68
CA SER A 374 8.29 4.95 9.88
C SER A 374 9.22 5.58 10.92
N ALA A 375 10.33 4.93 11.27
CA ALA A 375 11.29 5.42 12.27
C ALA A 375 11.89 6.76 11.85
N VAL A 376 12.28 6.89 10.58
CA VAL A 376 12.80 8.15 10.02
C VAL A 376 11.74 9.24 10.05
N ARG A 377 10.52 8.93 9.57
CA ARG A 377 9.41 9.87 9.56
C ARG A 377 9.08 10.38 10.97
N GLN A 378 9.02 9.48 11.94
CA GLN A 378 8.75 9.81 13.35
C GLN A 378 9.83 10.73 13.92
N THR A 379 11.11 10.45 13.63
CA THR A 379 12.21 11.26 14.13
C THR A 379 12.26 12.64 13.49
N LEU A 380 12.07 12.72 12.17
CA LEU A 380 12.24 13.98 11.44
C LEU A 380 11.01 14.89 11.45
N LEU A 381 9.79 14.30 11.57
CA LEU A 381 8.54 15.06 11.61
C LEU A 381 7.89 15.10 13.00
N GLY A 382 8.14 14.11 13.86
CA GLY A 382 7.52 13.99 15.18
C GLY A 382 7.90 15.07 16.19
N GLY A 383 8.95 15.85 15.93
CA GLY A 383 9.35 17.03 16.73
C GLY A 383 8.61 18.33 16.37
N LYS A 384 7.64 18.28 15.46
CA LYS A 384 6.87 19.44 14.97
C LYS A 384 5.40 19.44 15.41
N SER A 385 5.01 18.56 16.37
CA SER A 385 3.66 18.54 16.95
C SER A 385 3.58 19.33 18.24
#